data_d6674a0af3129043cafd9d507ef1b0aa
#
_entry.id   d6674a0af3129043cafd9d507ef1b0aa
#
_cell.length_a   1.000
_cell.length_b   1.000
_cell.length_c   1.000
_cell.angle_alpha   90.00
_cell.angle_beta   90.00
_cell.angle_gamma   90.00
#
_symmetry.space_group_name_H-M   'P 1'
#
loop_
_entity.id
_entity.type
_entity.pdbx_description
1 polymer ?
#
loop_
_entity_poly.entity_id
_entity_poly.type
_entity_poly.pdbx_seq_one_letter_code
_entity_poly.pdbx_strand_id
1 'polypeptide(L)'
;ILRNDLTGRVSIHNIDRNLDWSNVGRSEMNGTYESYSITSDNNLGKELSLGKNASITPYGGIRAMYVTRPSFNESGLESLEVKGNDAWSVKPKVGIELKASTNESKNGWKLKGALDVAYEYELADLNERESARLTAVESDYHKLSKPEDDKGVIRTRASIGVEVEDRYGIFLTGEYSIGEHNQDDYRAGITLKAVF
;
A
#
# COMPACT_ATOMS: atom_id res chain seq x y z
N ILE A 1 14.29 13.56 -14.30
CA ILE A 1 12.85 13.67 -14.01
C ILE A 1 12.69 13.73 -12.50
N LEU A 2 11.99 14.74 -11.99
CA LEU A 2 11.49 14.78 -10.61
C LEU A 2 10.01 14.37 -10.64
N ARG A 3 9.62 13.42 -9.80
CA ARG A 3 8.23 12.98 -9.65
C ARG A 3 7.85 13.03 -8.18
N ASN A 4 6.79 13.73 -7.87
CA ASN A 4 6.25 13.85 -6.52
C ASN A 4 4.78 13.43 -6.55
N ASP A 5 4.42 12.45 -5.73
CA ASP A 5 3.05 11.97 -5.59
C ASP A 5 2.61 12.16 -4.13
N LEU A 6 1.44 12.73 -3.92
CA LEU A 6 0.80 12.85 -2.62
C LEU A 6 -0.53 12.13 -2.64
N THR A 7 -0.71 11.17 -1.74
CA THR A 7 -1.93 10.34 -1.67
C THR A 7 -2.52 10.38 -0.28
N GLY A 8 -3.80 10.72 -0.18
CA GLY A 8 -4.61 10.50 1.02
C GLY A 8 -5.48 9.25 0.86
N ARG A 9 -5.63 8.46 1.91
CA ARG A 9 -6.48 7.27 1.91
C ARG A 9 -7.29 7.18 3.18
N VAL A 10 -8.56 6.80 3.04
CA VAL A 10 -9.44 6.34 4.11
C VAL A 10 -9.71 4.86 3.86
N SER A 11 -9.57 4.02 4.87
CA SER A 11 -9.84 2.59 4.79
C SER A 11 -10.80 2.19 5.90
N ILE A 12 -11.77 1.34 5.56
CA ILE A 12 -12.71 0.73 6.51
C ILE A 12 -12.31 -0.73 6.65
N HIS A 13 -12.14 -1.16 7.89
CA HIS A 13 -11.72 -2.51 8.23
C HIS A 13 -12.80 -3.20 9.03
N ASN A 14 -13.14 -4.41 8.62
CA ASN A 14 -14.01 -5.31 9.37
C ASN A 14 -13.15 -6.43 9.95
N ILE A 15 -13.30 -6.67 11.23
CA ILE A 15 -12.62 -7.75 11.96
C ILE A 15 -13.66 -8.72 12.44
N ASP A 16 -13.44 -10.01 12.13
CA ASP A 16 -14.20 -11.12 12.66
C ASP A 16 -13.23 -12.03 13.40
N ARG A 17 -13.39 -12.14 14.72
CA ARG A 17 -12.55 -12.97 15.57
C ARG A 17 -13.41 -14.07 16.21
N ASN A 18 -12.99 -15.32 16.00
CA ASN A 18 -13.65 -16.49 16.53
C ASN A 18 -12.75 -17.14 17.58
N LEU A 19 -13.30 -17.37 18.78
CA LEU A 19 -12.68 -18.16 19.81
C LEU A 19 -13.48 -19.46 19.97
N ASP A 20 -12.79 -20.59 19.85
CA ASP A 20 -13.36 -21.92 20.02
C ASP A 20 -12.80 -22.53 21.30
N TRP A 21 -13.66 -22.66 22.30
CA TRP A 21 -13.34 -23.27 23.58
C TRP A 21 -13.83 -24.71 23.56
N SER A 22 -12.92 -25.65 23.51
CA SER A 22 -13.21 -27.08 23.34
C SER A 22 -14.28 -27.70 24.27
N ASN A 23 -14.67 -27.02 25.36
CA ASN A 23 -15.67 -27.50 26.32
C ASN A 23 -16.77 -26.47 26.65
N VAL A 24 -16.75 -25.27 26.10
CA VAL A 24 -17.65 -24.17 26.49
C VAL A 24 -18.46 -23.62 25.31
N GLY A 25 -17.98 -23.82 24.08
CA GLY A 25 -18.65 -23.34 22.87
C GLY A 25 -17.80 -22.36 22.08
N ARG A 26 -18.39 -21.84 21.02
CA ARG A 26 -17.78 -20.84 20.13
C ARG A 26 -18.28 -19.46 20.46
N SER A 27 -17.35 -18.51 20.57
CA SER A 27 -17.64 -17.09 20.72
C SER A 27 -17.20 -16.31 19.48
N GLU A 28 -18.07 -15.45 18.99
CA GLU A 28 -17.81 -14.61 17.80
C GLU A 28 -17.75 -13.14 18.26
N MET A 29 -16.67 -12.45 17.89
CA MET A 29 -16.47 -11.04 18.13
C MET A 29 -16.31 -10.33 16.79
N ASN A 30 -16.98 -9.20 16.64
CA ASN A 30 -16.95 -8.40 15.42
C ASN A 30 -16.56 -6.97 15.76
N GLY A 31 -15.75 -6.37 14.92
CA GLY A 31 -15.37 -4.96 15.04
C GLY A 31 -15.25 -4.30 13.67
N THR A 32 -15.58 -3.01 13.64
CA THR A 32 -15.35 -2.17 12.45
C THR A 32 -14.60 -0.93 12.90
N TYR A 33 -13.54 -0.58 12.14
CA TYR A 33 -12.81 0.66 12.39
C TYR A 33 -12.37 1.31 11.08
N GLU A 34 -12.10 2.59 11.15
CA GLU A 34 -11.53 3.36 10.06
C GLU A 34 -10.04 3.63 10.31
N SER A 35 -9.26 3.72 9.25
CA SER A 35 -7.90 4.23 9.29
C SER A 35 -7.68 5.28 8.23
N TYR A 36 -6.83 6.24 8.55
CA TYR A 36 -6.50 7.36 7.68
C TYR A 36 -5.02 7.35 7.42
N SER A 37 -4.61 7.56 6.18
CA SER A 37 -3.20 7.66 5.84
C SER A 37 -2.93 8.76 4.83
N ILE A 38 -1.74 9.36 4.96
CA ILE A 38 -1.17 10.26 3.99
C ILE A 38 0.20 9.73 3.58
N THR A 39 0.43 9.65 2.28
CA THR A 39 1.70 9.17 1.72
C THR A 39 2.26 10.21 0.78
N SER A 40 3.54 10.54 0.96
CA SER A 40 4.34 11.35 0.05
C SER A 40 5.42 10.47 -0.57
N ASP A 41 5.44 10.40 -1.90
CA ASP A 41 6.38 9.58 -2.67
C ASP A 41 7.17 10.48 -3.61
N ASN A 42 8.47 10.65 -3.34
CA ASN A 42 9.35 11.57 -4.06
C ASN A 42 10.46 10.78 -4.76
N ASN A 43 10.57 10.93 -6.07
CA ASN A 43 11.54 10.21 -6.89
C ASN A 43 12.33 11.16 -7.78
N LEU A 44 13.64 10.92 -7.85
CA LEU A 44 14.55 11.58 -8.77
C LEU A 44 15.19 10.52 -9.68
N GLY A 45 15.05 10.66 -10.99
CA GLY A 45 15.57 9.71 -11.96
C GLY A 45 16.05 10.38 -13.23
N LYS A 46 16.76 9.60 -14.05
CA LYS A 46 17.20 10.02 -15.38
C LYS A 46 16.60 9.09 -16.43
N GLU A 47 15.73 9.66 -17.26
CA GLU A 47 15.19 8.91 -18.40
C GLU A 47 16.23 8.78 -19.51
N LEU A 48 16.42 7.56 -19.96
CA LEU A 48 17.29 7.18 -21.06
C LEU A 48 16.42 6.57 -22.15
N SER A 49 16.45 7.17 -23.33
CA SER A 49 15.69 6.67 -24.48
C SER A 49 16.28 5.38 -25.02
N LEU A 50 15.45 4.36 -25.21
CA LEU A 50 15.74 3.08 -25.85
C LEU A 50 15.14 3.03 -27.28
N GLY A 51 15.36 4.06 -28.05
CA GLY A 51 14.79 4.24 -29.38
C GLY A 51 13.57 5.19 -29.37
N LYS A 52 12.65 5.03 -30.34
CA LYS A 52 11.55 5.99 -30.54
C LYS A 52 10.40 5.79 -29.55
N ASN A 53 10.20 4.57 -29.09
CA ASN A 53 8.96 4.17 -28.41
C ASN A 53 9.21 3.50 -27.05
N ALA A 54 10.44 3.50 -26.56
CA ALA A 54 10.79 2.91 -25.28
C ALA A 54 11.78 3.77 -24.51
N SER A 55 11.71 3.72 -23.19
CA SER A 55 12.66 4.37 -22.28
C SER A 55 12.90 3.53 -21.04
N ILE A 56 14.06 3.72 -20.42
CA ILE A 56 14.44 3.18 -19.12
C ILE A 56 14.78 4.35 -18.20
N THR A 57 14.27 4.31 -16.97
CA THR A 57 14.49 5.37 -15.99
C THR A 57 15.01 4.76 -14.70
N PRO A 58 16.33 4.67 -14.47
CA PRO A 58 16.86 4.44 -13.14
C PRO A 58 16.52 5.63 -12.24
N TYR A 59 16.12 5.35 -11.00
CA TYR A 59 15.75 6.38 -10.05
C TYR A 59 16.10 6.00 -8.62
N GLY A 60 16.23 7.02 -7.76
CA GLY A 60 16.24 6.91 -6.32
C GLY A 60 15.15 7.79 -5.73
N GLY A 61 14.69 7.46 -4.55
CA GLY A 61 13.62 8.23 -3.94
C GLY A 61 13.41 7.95 -2.47
N ILE A 62 12.40 8.62 -1.92
CA ILE A 62 11.96 8.46 -0.55
C ILE A 62 10.43 8.44 -0.55
N ARG A 63 9.87 7.46 0.17
CA ARG A 63 8.45 7.41 0.51
C ARG A 63 8.30 7.66 2.00
N ALA A 64 7.50 8.65 2.36
CA ALA A 64 7.09 8.90 3.73
C ALA A 64 5.58 8.68 3.86
N MET A 65 5.16 7.97 4.90
CA MET A 65 3.76 7.69 5.16
C MET A 65 3.46 7.91 6.65
N TYR A 66 2.33 8.53 6.91
CA TYR A 66 1.72 8.60 8.24
C TYR A 66 0.38 7.89 8.19
N VAL A 67 0.14 7.04 9.18
CA VAL A 67 -1.12 6.32 9.35
C VAL A 67 -1.64 6.59 10.74
N THR A 68 -2.93 6.89 10.86
CA THR A 68 -3.61 7.00 12.14
C THR A 68 -4.87 6.13 12.15
N ARG A 69 -5.11 5.49 13.28
CA ARG A 69 -6.28 4.68 13.54
C ARG A 69 -6.85 5.06 14.90
N PRO A 70 -8.10 5.55 14.98
CA PRO A 70 -8.80 5.78 16.24
C PRO A 70 -8.92 4.49 17.06
N SER A 71 -9.21 4.63 18.35
CA SER A 71 -9.62 3.50 19.17
C SER A 71 -10.96 2.93 18.69
N PHE A 72 -11.13 1.63 18.82
CA PHE A 72 -12.39 0.97 18.50
C PHE A 72 -12.69 -0.16 19.49
N ASN A 73 -13.97 -0.54 19.56
CA ASN A 73 -14.45 -1.63 20.36
C ASN A 73 -15.00 -2.75 19.47
N GLU A 74 -14.65 -3.97 19.82
CA GLU A 74 -15.35 -5.14 19.29
C GLU A 74 -16.70 -5.28 20.00
N SER A 75 -17.61 -6.01 19.39
CA SER A 75 -18.85 -6.52 19.99
C SER A 75 -18.74 -8.01 20.22
N GLY A 76 -19.43 -8.55 21.24
CA GLY A 76 -19.39 -9.97 21.60
C GLY A 76 -18.95 -10.17 23.07
N LEU A 77 -18.96 -11.43 23.51
CA LEU A 77 -18.76 -11.76 24.94
C LEU A 77 -17.33 -11.47 25.43
N GLU A 78 -16.30 -11.82 24.61
CA GLU A 78 -14.91 -11.54 24.91
C GLU A 78 -14.38 -10.40 24.01
N SER A 79 -15.19 -9.37 23.85
CA SER A 79 -14.85 -8.20 23.04
C SER A 79 -13.66 -7.44 23.61
N LEU A 80 -12.85 -6.90 22.70
CA LEU A 80 -11.70 -6.07 23.04
C LEU A 80 -11.99 -4.59 22.76
N GLU A 81 -11.51 -3.74 23.66
CA GLU A 81 -11.27 -2.34 23.37
C GLU A 81 -9.82 -2.21 22.89
N VAL A 82 -9.65 -1.79 21.64
CA VAL A 82 -8.33 -1.60 21.03
C VAL A 82 -8.00 -0.13 21.01
N LYS A 83 -6.86 0.23 21.59
CA LYS A 83 -6.42 1.62 21.68
C LYS A 83 -6.06 2.15 20.29
N GLY A 84 -6.34 3.43 20.05
CA GLY A 84 -5.89 4.14 18.84
C GLY A 84 -4.37 4.12 18.72
N ASN A 85 -3.88 4.12 17.49
CA ASN A 85 -2.46 4.06 17.19
C ASN A 85 -2.11 4.93 15.99
N ASP A 86 -0.95 5.57 16.07
CA ASP A 86 -0.34 6.37 15.01
C ASP A 86 0.99 5.73 14.61
N ALA A 87 1.28 5.67 13.34
CA ALA A 87 2.52 5.10 12.83
C ALA A 87 3.11 5.95 11.71
N TRP A 88 4.44 6.06 11.71
CA TRP A 88 5.22 6.68 10.65
C TRP A 88 6.04 5.62 9.94
N SER A 89 6.12 5.71 8.62
CA SER A 89 6.97 4.90 7.78
C SER A 89 7.82 5.81 6.89
N VAL A 90 9.13 5.56 6.83
CA VAL A 90 10.06 6.28 5.97
C VAL A 90 10.90 5.26 5.21
N LYS A 91 10.69 5.17 3.90
CA LYS A 91 11.32 4.19 3.03
C LYS A 91 12.15 4.87 1.93
N PRO A 92 13.48 4.98 2.07
CA PRO A 92 14.33 5.19 0.92
C PRO A 92 14.16 4.04 -0.07
N LYS A 93 14.29 4.34 -1.35
CA LYS A 93 14.14 3.36 -2.41
C LYS A 93 15.06 3.63 -3.59
N VAL A 94 15.38 2.57 -4.30
CA VAL A 94 16.05 2.61 -5.60
C VAL A 94 15.29 1.71 -6.56
N GLY A 95 15.19 2.11 -7.81
CA GLY A 95 14.41 1.33 -8.77
C GLY A 95 14.75 1.65 -10.22
N ILE A 96 14.11 0.89 -11.08
CA ILE A 96 14.18 1.03 -12.53
C ILE A 96 12.77 0.95 -13.10
N GLU A 97 12.37 1.96 -13.86
CA GLU A 97 11.13 1.98 -14.62
C GLU A 97 11.42 1.79 -16.11
N LEU A 98 10.76 0.84 -16.75
CA LEU A 98 10.74 0.63 -18.19
C LEU A 98 9.40 1.12 -18.73
N LYS A 99 9.41 1.91 -19.77
CA LYS A 99 8.21 2.34 -20.49
C LYS A 99 8.32 1.98 -21.95
N ALA A 100 7.20 1.55 -22.53
CA ALA A 100 7.08 1.31 -23.96
C ALA A 100 5.72 1.78 -24.46
N SER A 101 5.67 2.23 -25.72
CA SER A 101 4.44 2.59 -26.39
C SER A 101 4.46 2.14 -27.84
N THR A 102 3.30 1.90 -28.44
CA THR A 102 3.19 1.74 -29.88
C THR A 102 3.30 3.10 -30.58
N ASN A 103 3.52 3.08 -31.88
CA ASN A 103 3.25 4.26 -32.70
C ASN A 103 1.77 4.62 -32.63
N GLU A 104 1.47 5.90 -32.83
CA GLU A 104 0.11 6.38 -32.90
C GLU A 104 -0.62 5.77 -34.11
N SER A 105 -1.81 5.25 -33.86
CA SER A 105 -2.66 4.75 -34.94
C SER A 105 -3.30 5.90 -35.74
N LYS A 106 -3.87 5.61 -36.91
CA LYS A 106 -4.58 6.60 -37.72
C LYS A 106 -5.75 7.27 -36.98
N ASN A 107 -6.26 6.65 -35.94
CA ASN A 107 -7.36 7.15 -35.11
C ASN A 107 -6.88 7.79 -33.80
N GLY A 108 -5.60 8.14 -33.69
CA GLY A 108 -5.04 8.87 -32.55
C GLY A 108 -4.83 8.04 -31.28
N TRP A 109 -4.95 6.72 -31.30
CA TRP A 109 -4.73 5.90 -30.12
C TRP A 109 -3.32 5.26 -30.10
N LYS A 110 -2.81 5.08 -28.90
CA LYS A 110 -1.52 4.43 -28.57
C LYS A 110 -1.74 3.39 -27.47
N LEU A 111 -1.12 2.22 -27.63
CA LEU A 111 -0.97 1.27 -26.50
C LEU A 111 0.27 1.69 -25.71
N LYS A 112 0.16 1.77 -24.39
CA LYS A 112 1.26 2.09 -23.48
C LYS A 112 1.41 1.01 -22.44
N GLY A 113 2.65 0.67 -22.12
CA GLY A 113 3.00 -0.25 -21.04
C GLY A 113 4.13 0.32 -20.19
N ALA A 114 4.13 -0.02 -18.91
CA ALA A 114 5.24 0.28 -18.02
C ALA A 114 5.46 -0.89 -17.05
N LEU A 115 6.73 -1.09 -16.69
CA LEU A 115 7.18 -2.02 -15.68
C LEU A 115 8.13 -1.27 -14.75
N ASP A 116 7.84 -1.26 -13.45
CA ASP A 116 8.66 -0.65 -12.42
C ASP A 116 9.08 -1.73 -11.42
N VAL A 117 10.36 -1.79 -11.11
CA VAL A 117 10.91 -2.66 -10.07
C VAL A 117 11.74 -1.81 -9.14
N ALA A 118 11.42 -1.85 -7.85
CA ALA A 118 12.08 -1.09 -6.81
C ALA A 118 12.40 -1.93 -5.58
N TYR A 119 13.52 -1.63 -4.95
CA TYR A 119 13.82 -2.06 -3.59
C TYR A 119 13.58 -0.89 -2.64
N GLU A 120 12.82 -1.14 -1.58
CA GLU A 120 12.47 -0.19 -0.53
C GLU A 120 12.97 -0.73 0.81
N TYR A 121 13.47 0.15 1.69
CA TYR A 121 13.94 -0.23 3.02
C TYR A 121 13.29 0.63 4.10
N GLU A 122 12.66 0.03 5.11
CA GLU A 122 12.00 0.73 6.20
C GLU A 122 13.02 1.24 7.22
N LEU A 123 13.08 2.56 7.39
CA LEU A 123 13.96 3.22 8.38
C LEU A 123 13.25 3.47 9.72
N ALA A 124 11.91 3.60 9.70
CA ALA A 124 11.17 3.85 10.92
C ALA A 124 11.12 2.60 11.79
N ASP A 125 11.15 2.80 13.09
CA ASP A 125 10.88 1.73 14.04
C ASP A 125 9.35 1.67 14.25
N LEU A 126 8.68 0.80 13.50
CA LEU A 126 7.24 0.58 13.60
C LEU A 126 6.86 -0.22 14.86
N ASN A 127 7.74 -0.23 15.88
CA ASN A 127 7.61 -1.05 17.09
C ASN A 127 6.52 -0.60 18.08
N GLU A 128 5.66 0.34 17.74
CA GLU A 128 4.50 0.61 18.57
C GLU A 128 3.51 -0.55 18.48
N ARG A 129 3.58 -1.42 19.48
CA ARG A 129 2.67 -2.56 19.63
C ARG A 129 1.28 -2.05 19.92
N GLU A 130 0.30 -2.58 19.23
CA GLU A 130 -1.10 -2.34 19.56
C GLU A 130 -1.39 -2.78 20.99
N SER A 131 -2.25 -2.01 21.67
CA SER A 131 -2.65 -2.30 23.04
C SER A 131 -4.16 -2.51 23.07
N ALA A 132 -4.59 -3.58 23.74
CA ALA A 132 -6.00 -3.90 23.90
C ALA A 132 -6.29 -4.36 25.33
N ARG A 133 -7.56 -4.24 25.72
CA ARG A 133 -8.09 -4.78 26.97
C ARG A 133 -9.44 -5.44 26.72
N LEU A 134 -9.82 -6.38 27.60
CA LEU A 134 -11.16 -6.95 27.60
C LEU A 134 -12.18 -5.90 28.07
N THR A 135 -13.30 -5.77 27.35
CA THR A 135 -14.37 -4.83 27.74
C THR A 135 -15.21 -5.34 28.90
N ALA A 136 -15.30 -6.67 29.08
CA ALA A 136 -16.13 -7.31 30.06
C ALA A 136 -15.58 -7.22 31.51
N VAL A 137 -14.30 -6.90 31.69
CA VAL A 137 -13.63 -6.79 32.99
C VAL A 137 -12.79 -5.52 33.05
N GLU A 138 -12.73 -4.93 34.24
CA GLU A 138 -11.85 -3.79 34.50
C GLU A 138 -10.41 -4.28 34.51
N SER A 139 -9.70 -4.08 33.39
CA SER A 139 -8.33 -4.56 33.17
C SER A 139 -7.47 -3.47 32.54
N ASP A 140 -6.17 -3.55 32.79
CA ASP A 140 -5.20 -2.71 32.10
C ASP A 140 -5.04 -3.09 30.62
N TYR A 141 -4.57 -2.15 29.83
CA TYR A 141 -4.20 -2.43 28.44
C TYR A 141 -2.94 -3.31 28.37
N HIS A 142 -3.04 -4.39 27.62
CA HIS A 142 -1.94 -5.27 27.33
C HIS A 142 -1.45 -5.08 25.89
N LYS A 143 -0.12 -5.08 25.72
CA LYS A 143 0.47 -5.02 24.39
C LYS A 143 0.25 -6.34 23.65
N LEU A 144 -0.30 -6.27 22.45
CA LEU A 144 -0.49 -7.43 21.59
C LEU A 144 0.84 -7.91 21.01
N SER A 145 0.94 -9.20 20.71
CA SER A 145 2.06 -9.74 19.95
C SER A 145 2.06 -9.15 18.55
N LYS A 146 3.22 -8.73 18.08
CA LYS A 146 3.40 -8.22 16.74
C LYS A 146 4.25 -9.20 15.94
N PRO A 147 3.86 -9.54 14.69
CA PRO A 147 4.77 -10.24 13.78
C PRO A 147 6.02 -9.39 13.53
N GLU A 148 7.13 -10.04 13.23
CA GLU A 148 8.35 -9.37 12.81
C GLU A 148 8.11 -8.64 11.50
N ASP A 149 8.41 -7.34 11.45
CA ASP A 149 8.19 -6.53 10.25
C ASP A 149 9.33 -6.74 9.26
N ASP A 150 8.97 -6.86 8.00
CA ASP A 150 9.93 -6.80 6.91
C ASP A 150 10.49 -5.38 6.76
N LYS A 151 11.82 -5.26 6.87
CA LYS A 151 12.50 -3.99 6.62
C LYS A 151 12.77 -3.79 5.14
N GLY A 152 13.20 -4.82 4.45
CA GLY A 152 13.48 -4.80 3.02
C GLY A 152 12.31 -5.37 2.23
N VAL A 153 11.86 -4.64 1.19
CA VAL A 153 10.75 -5.05 0.32
C VAL A 153 11.13 -4.82 -1.14
N ILE A 154 10.97 -5.83 -1.97
CA ILE A 154 11.01 -5.70 -3.43
C ILE A 154 9.59 -5.48 -3.91
N ARG A 155 9.38 -4.39 -4.64
CA ARG A 155 8.10 -4.06 -5.24
C ARG A 155 8.19 -4.08 -6.75
N THR A 156 7.26 -4.76 -7.39
CA THR A 156 7.09 -4.79 -8.84
C THR A 156 5.73 -4.24 -9.19
N ARG A 157 5.68 -3.26 -10.08
CA ARG A 157 4.44 -2.69 -10.61
C ARG A 157 4.45 -2.80 -12.13
N ALA A 158 3.38 -3.33 -12.69
CA ALA A 158 3.14 -3.36 -14.12
C ALA A 158 1.88 -2.58 -14.48
N SER A 159 1.90 -1.87 -15.58
CA SER A 159 0.71 -1.22 -16.11
C SER A 159 0.64 -1.40 -17.63
N ILE A 160 -0.58 -1.53 -18.14
CA ILE A 160 -0.89 -1.55 -19.57
C ILE A 160 -2.17 -0.75 -19.81
N GLY A 161 -2.21 0.01 -20.89
CA GLY A 161 -3.39 0.80 -21.18
C GLY A 161 -3.38 1.38 -22.58
N VAL A 162 -4.51 1.98 -22.93
CA VAL A 162 -4.71 2.69 -24.19
C VAL A 162 -4.89 4.17 -23.89
N GLU A 163 -4.22 5.00 -24.68
CA GLU A 163 -4.34 6.46 -24.63
C GLU A 163 -4.75 6.98 -26.00
N VAL A 164 -5.65 7.94 -26.02
CA VAL A 164 -6.18 8.59 -27.23
C VAL A 164 -5.82 10.06 -27.19
N GLU A 165 -5.22 10.56 -28.30
CA GLU A 165 -4.84 11.97 -28.50
C GLU A 165 -3.98 12.57 -27.37
N ASP A 166 -3.23 11.75 -26.63
CA ASP A 166 -2.48 12.11 -25.42
C ASP A 166 -3.33 12.76 -24.31
N ARG A 167 -4.64 12.74 -24.43
CA ARG A 167 -5.62 13.37 -23.53
C ARG A 167 -6.38 12.38 -22.66
N TYR A 168 -6.90 11.33 -23.26
CA TYR A 168 -7.74 10.36 -22.57
C TYR A 168 -7.07 9.02 -22.52
N GLY A 169 -7.17 8.31 -21.41
CA GLY A 169 -6.57 6.99 -21.30
C GLY A 169 -7.22 6.13 -20.22
N ILE A 170 -7.12 4.82 -20.43
CA ILE A 170 -7.52 3.79 -19.47
C ILE A 170 -6.32 2.87 -19.30
N PHE A 171 -5.92 2.65 -18.03
CA PHE A 171 -4.79 1.82 -17.68
C PHE A 171 -5.21 0.80 -16.61
N LEU A 172 -4.82 -0.44 -16.82
CA LEU A 172 -4.82 -1.48 -15.80
C LEU A 172 -3.46 -1.48 -15.12
N THR A 173 -3.43 -1.54 -13.80
CA THR A 173 -2.21 -1.58 -13.01
C THR A 173 -2.26 -2.76 -12.05
N GLY A 174 -1.18 -3.54 -12.01
CA GLY A 174 -0.94 -4.56 -10.99
C GLY A 174 0.33 -4.22 -10.22
N GLU A 175 0.31 -4.46 -8.92
CA GLU A 175 1.47 -4.33 -8.04
C GLU A 175 1.62 -5.59 -7.20
N TYR A 176 2.84 -6.06 -7.07
CA TYR A 176 3.24 -7.16 -6.21
C TYR A 176 4.43 -6.73 -5.37
N SER A 177 4.38 -6.99 -4.08
CA SER A 177 5.47 -6.73 -3.16
C SER A 177 5.80 -7.99 -2.38
N ILE A 178 7.09 -8.27 -2.24
CA ILE A 178 7.61 -9.37 -1.43
C ILE A 178 8.60 -8.84 -0.41
N GLY A 179 8.41 -9.19 0.86
CA GLY A 179 9.28 -8.86 1.97
C GLY A 179 10.23 -9.98 2.35
N GLU A 180 11.12 -9.73 3.30
CA GLU A 180 12.15 -10.66 3.77
C GLU A 180 11.57 -11.90 4.48
N HIS A 181 10.38 -11.78 5.11
CA HIS A 181 9.69 -12.86 5.85
C HIS A 181 8.51 -13.46 5.08
N ASN A 182 8.55 -13.40 3.73
CA ASN A 182 7.47 -13.89 2.85
C ASN A 182 6.12 -13.22 3.11
N GLN A 183 6.12 -11.95 3.51
CA GLN A 183 4.92 -11.13 3.54
C GLN A 183 4.66 -10.58 2.14
N ASP A 184 3.68 -11.16 1.47
CA ASP A 184 3.31 -10.79 0.11
C ASP A 184 2.11 -9.84 0.13
N ASP A 185 2.16 -8.80 -0.70
CA ASP A 185 1.04 -7.88 -0.91
C ASP A 185 0.73 -7.77 -2.41
N TYR A 186 -0.55 -7.86 -2.75
CA TYR A 186 -1.05 -7.76 -4.12
C TYR A 186 -2.03 -6.62 -4.23
N ARG A 187 -1.86 -5.79 -5.25
CA ARG A 187 -2.80 -4.71 -5.56
C ARG A 187 -3.12 -4.70 -7.04
N ALA A 188 -4.37 -4.41 -7.35
CA ALA A 188 -4.80 -4.17 -8.71
C ALA A 188 -5.65 -2.90 -8.76
N GLY A 189 -5.58 -2.18 -9.87
CA GLY A 189 -6.31 -0.93 -10.04
C GLY A 189 -6.57 -0.59 -11.49
N ILE A 190 -7.52 0.31 -11.68
CA ILE A 190 -7.82 0.94 -12.96
C ILE A 190 -7.57 2.44 -12.80
N THR A 191 -6.80 3.01 -13.72
CA THR A 191 -6.56 4.46 -13.76
C THR A 191 -7.22 5.05 -15.01
N LEU A 192 -8.01 6.08 -14.80
CA LEU A 192 -8.57 6.90 -15.88
C LEU A 192 -7.77 8.20 -15.96
N LYS A 193 -7.32 8.54 -17.17
CA LYS A 193 -6.63 9.80 -17.47
C LYS A 193 -7.56 10.69 -18.29
N ALA A 194 -7.68 11.95 -17.89
CA ALA A 194 -8.31 13.00 -18.69
C ALA A 194 -7.49 14.28 -18.54
N VAL A 195 -7.12 14.91 -19.64
CA VAL A 195 -6.40 16.19 -19.69
C VAL A 195 -7.28 17.20 -20.43
N PHE A 196 -7.59 18.30 -19.78
CA PHE A 196 -8.49 19.36 -20.27
C PHE A 196 -7.69 20.58 -20.67
#